data_bb9ae86fb19bcc7d5b17b21ea9ebd700
#
_entry.id   bb9ae86fb19bcc7d5b17b21ea9ebd700
#
_cell.length_a   1.000
_cell.length_b   1.000
_cell.length_c   1.000
_cell.angle_alpha   90.00
_cell.angle_beta   90.00
_cell.angle_gamma   90.00
#
_symmetry.space_group_name_H-M   'P 1'
#
loop_
_entity.id
_entity.type
_entity.pdbx_description
1 polymer ?
#
loop_
_entity_poly.entity_id
_entity_poly.type
_entity_poly.pdbx_seq_one_letter_code
_entity_poly.pdbx_strand_id
1 'polypeptide(L)'
;MKLSNFTYDLPKELLAEYPSDQRDESRLMVLHRDSNKIEHKLFKDVIDYFNDGDSFILNNTKVFPARLMGNKEKTGAKIEVFLLRELNRNQRLWDVLVDPARKIRIGNKLYFGEDDSLVAEVIDNTTSRGRTLRFLYDGSYDEFREKLLELGQTPLPKYIKRSEEDFDKERYQTIYAKNEGAVAAPTAGLHFSKHLLKKLQIKGVNLGEITLHVGLGTFSPVEVEDLSKHKMDSEELIIDGDAVNLVNNTKKNKNKVCAVGTTVMRGLETSVSSMGTLNPYRGWTHKFIFPPYKFSIADSLITNFHMPKSTLLMMVSAFCGHDFMMEAYEVAVKEKYRFYSYGDAMLIL
;
A
#
# COMPACT_ATOMS: atom_id res chain seq x y z
N MET A 1 -2.25 7.81 -23.55
CA MET A 1 -3.50 7.64 -22.80
C MET A 1 -3.69 8.82 -21.85
N LYS A 2 -4.90 9.28 -21.63
CA LYS A 2 -5.20 10.47 -20.84
C LYS A 2 -5.77 10.09 -19.48
N LEU A 3 -5.61 10.94 -18.47
CA LEU A 3 -6.19 10.74 -17.13
C LEU A 3 -7.71 10.56 -17.18
N SER A 4 -8.39 11.33 -18.04
CA SER A 4 -9.84 11.24 -18.25
C SER A 4 -10.33 9.87 -18.70
N ASN A 5 -9.48 9.03 -19.29
CA ASN A 5 -9.84 7.66 -19.66
C ASN A 5 -10.03 6.72 -18.47
N PHE A 6 -9.56 7.09 -17.27
CA PHE A 6 -9.62 6.29 -16.04
C PHE A 6 -10.69 6.80 -15.08
N THR A 7 -11.83 7.20 -15.60
CA THR A 7 -12.95 7.74 -14.82
C THR A 7 -14.14 6.80 -14.90
N TYR A 8 -14.71 6.46 -13.77
CA TYR A 8 -15.99 5.76 -13.64
C TYR A 8 -16.76 6.37 -12.47
N ASP A 9 -18.06 6.17 -12.42
CA ASP A 9 -18.88 6.65 -11.32
C ASP A 9 -18.79 5.68 -10.14
N LEU A 10 -18.31 6.18 -9.00
CA LEU A 10 -18.14 5.41 -7.77
C LEU A 10 -19.04 6.00 -6.68
N PRO A 11 -20.14 5.32 -6.33
CA PRO A 11 -20.99 5.70 -5.20
C PRO A 11 -20.21 5.68 -3.88
N LYS A 12 -20.36 6.71 -3.08
CA LYS A 12 -19.61 6.86 -1.81
C LYS A 12 -19.93 5.77 -0.80
N GLU A 13 -21.12 5.23 -0.84
CA GLU A 13 -21.59 4.14 0.02
C GLU A 13 -20.87 2.82 -0.24
N LEU A 14 -20.17 2.67 -1.37
CA LEU A 14 -19.36 1.50 -1.68
C LEU A 14 -17.94 1.58 -1.10
N LEU A 15 -17.54 2.72 -0.56
CA LEU A 15 -16.25 2.85 0.14
C LEU A 15 -16.33 2.16 1.50
N ALA A 16 -15.52 1.13 1.69
CA ALA A 16 -15.55 0.31 2.91
C ALA A 16 -14.82 0.99 4.07
N GLU A 17 -15.55 1.48 5.06
CA GLU A 17 -14.97 2.04 6.28
C GLU A 17 -14.56 0.96 7.30
N TYR A 18 -15.10 -0.26 7.17
CA TYR A 18 -14.81 -1.42 8.01
C TYR A 18 -14.39 -2.63 7.18
N PRO A 19 -13.43 -3.45 7.66
CA PRO A 19 -13.09 -4.70 7.01
C PRO A 19 -14.22 -5.73 7.15
N SER A 20 -14.20 -6.82 6.37
CA SER A 20 -15.05 -7.99 6.60
C SER A 20 -14.68 -8.65 7.93
N ASP A 21 -15.62 -9.35 8.60
CA ASP A 21 -15.40 -9.99 9.90
C ASP A 21 -14.22 -10.96 9.84
N GLN A 22 -14.19 -11.83 8.85
CA GLN A 22 -13.06 -12.70 8.56
C GLN A 22 -12.30 -12.16 7.34
N ARG A 23 -10.96 -12.20 7.38
CA ARG A 23 -10.11 -11.65 6.31
C ARG A 23 -10.40 -12.27 4.94
N ASP A 24 -10.55 -13.59 4.88
CA ASP A 24 -10.73 -14.38 3.66
C ASP A 24 -12.19 -14.62 3.25
N GLU A 25 -13.14 -13.93 3.90
CA GLU A 25 -14.56 -13.92 3.54
C GLU A 25 -14.99 -12.66 2.76
N SER A 26 -14.08 -11.75 2.46
CA SER A 26 -14.36 -10.68 1.48
C SER A 26 -14.72 -11.29 0.14
N ARG A 27 -15.48 -10.56 -0.68
CA ARG A 27 -15.80 -11.01 -2.05
C ARG A 27 -14.55 -10.95 -2.92
N LEU A 28 -14.51 -11.84 -3.90
CA LEU A 28 -13.45 -11.92 -4.90
C LEU A 28 -14.08 -11.87 -6.30
N MET A 29 -13.70 -10.87 -7.08
CA MET A 29 -14.00 -10.84 -8.52
C MET A 29 -12.82 -11.45 -9.28
N VAL A 30 -13.07 -12.53 -10.03
CA VAL A 30 -12.03 -13.18 -10.83
C VAL A 30 -12.18 -12.75 -12.28
N LEU A 31 -11.12 -12.20 -12.84
CA LEU A 31 -11.04 -11.70 -14.21
C LEU A 31 -10.14 -12.61 -15.06
N HIS A 32 -10.69 -13.24 -16.08
CA HIS A 32 -9.95 -14.05 -17.06
C HIS A 32 -9.64 -13.19 -18.29
N ARG A 33 -8.37 -12.76 -18.43
CA ARG A 33 -7.94 -11.83 -19.50
C ARG A 33 -8.04 -12.42 -20.91
N ASP A 34 -7.90 -13.73 -21.04
CA ASP A 34 -7.93 -14.45 -22.31
C ASP A 34 -9.34 -14.60 -22.90
N SER A 35 -10.36 -14.62 -22.05
CA SER A 35 -11.76 -14.86 -22.41
C SER A 35 -12.72 -13.73 -22.06
N ASN A 36 -12.23 -12.68 -21.40
CA ASN A 36 -13.04 -11.58 -20.85
C ASN A 36 -14.17 -12.08 -19.91
N LYS A 37 -13.96 -13.23 -19.25
CA LYS A 37 -14.92 -13.80 -18.33
C LYS A 37 -14.75 -13.19 -16.94
N ILE A 38 -15.87 -12.85 -16.29
CA ILE A 38 -15.93 -12.38 -14.89
C ILE A 38 -16.62 -13.47 -14.06
N GLU A 39 -16.01 -13.83 -12.92
CA GLU A 39 -16.60 -14.71 -11.91
C GLU A 39 -16.70 -14.01 -10.55
N HIS A 40 -17.70 -14.39 -9.77
CA HIS A 40 -17.92 -13.89 -8.41
C HIS A 40 -17.70 -15.02 -7.40
N LYS A 41 -16.78 -14.81 -6.46
CA LYS A 41 -16.32 -15.80 -5.47
C LYS A 41 -16.14 -15.13 -4.11
N LEU A 42 -15.73 -15.89 -3.12
CA LEU A 42 -15.15 -15.40 -1.87
C LEU A 42 -13.62 -15.48 -1.94
N PHE A 43 -12.92 -14.66 -1.19
CA PHE A 43 -11.45 -14.62 -1.25
C PHE A 43 -10.81 -15.96 -0.90
N LYS A 44 -11.39 -16.72 0.02
CA LYS A 44 -10.94 -18.09 0.37
C LYS A 44 -10.89 -19.04 -0.81
N ASP A 45 -11.67 -18.79 -1.87
CA ASP A 45 -11.70 -19.62 -3.08
C ASP A 45 -10.52 -19.33 -4.02
N VAL A 46 -9.66 -18.35 -3.71
CA VAL A 46 -8.46 -18.03 -4.51
C VAL A 46 -7.57 -19.26 -4.72
N ILE A 47 -7.56 -20.17 -3.77
CA ILE A 47 -6.78 -21.41 -3.84
C ILE A 47 -7.17 -22.29 -5.05
N ASP A 48 -8.38 -22.20 -5.57
CA ASP A 48 -8.87 -23.03 -6.68
C ASP A 48 -8.20 -22.67 -8.03
N TYR A 49 -7.60 -21.49 -8.13
CA TYR A 49 -6.99 -20.95 -9.36
C TYR A 49 -5.48 -21.22 -9.46
N PHE A 50 -4.87 -21.82 -8.45
CA PHE A 50 -3.43 -22.07 -8.38
C PHE A 50 -3.12 -23.54 -8.09
N ASN A 51 -1.97 -24.01 -8.59
CA ASN A 51 -1.55 -25.39 -8.52
C ASN A 51 -0.21 -25.53 -7.76
N ASP A 52 0.18 -26.78 -7.51
CA ASP A 52 1.50 -27.12 -6.99
C ASP A 52 2.61 -26.50 -7.85
N GLY A 53 3.59 -25.89 -7.22
CA GLY A 53 4.69 -25.19 -7.85
C GLY A 53 4.43 -23.72 -8.23
N ASP A 54 3.19 -23.25 -8.23
CA ASP A 54 2.90 -21.82 -8.39
C ASP A 54 3.44 -21.03 -7.19
N SER A 55 3.64 -19.72 -7.36
CA SER A 55 4.21 -18.87 -6.31
C SER A 55 3.41 -17.60 -6.10
N PHE A 56 3.18 -17.27 -4.84
CA PHE A 56 2.65 -15.98 -4.41
C PHE A 56 3.77 -15.12 -3.86
N ILE A 57 3.89 -13.91 -4.37
CA ILE A 57 4.84 -12.92 -3.87
C ILE A 57 4.09 -11.89 -3.04
N LEU A 58 4.51 -11.75 -1.80
CA LEU A 58 3.87 -10.94 -0.76
C LEU A 58 4.73 -9.72 -0.44
N ASN A 59 4.11 -8.63 -0.02
CA ASN A 59 4.82 -7.47 0.53
C ASN A 59 4.78 -7.54 2.07
N ASN A 60 5.92 -7.83 2.70
CA ASN A 60 6.05 -8.02 4.14
C ASN A 60 6.30 -6.71 4.91
N THR A 61 6.09 -5.57 4.28
CA THR A 61 6.21 -4.28 4.97
C THR A 61 5.23 -4.20 6.14
N LYS A 62 5.66 -3.56 7.23
CA LYS A 62 4.87 -3.33 8.43
C LYS A 62 4.54 -1.85 8.58
N VAL A 63 3.26 -1.56 8.76
CA VAL A 63 2.77 -0.20 9.05
C VAL A 63 3.17 0.16 10.47
N PHE A 64 3.72 1.35 10.68
CA PHE A 64 3.91 1.90 12.01
C PHE A 64 2.85 2.98 12.30
N PRO A 65 2.56 3.28 13.58
CA PRO A 65 1.57 4.28 13.95
C PRO A 65 2.10 5.69 13.64
N ALA A 66 1.92 6.12 12.41
CA ALA A 66 2.56 7.31 11.84
C ALA A 66 1.82 8.63 12.14
N ARG A 67 0.61 8.58 12.70
CA ARG A 67 -0.21 9.78 12.96
C ARG A 67 -0.06 10.21 14.41
N LEU A 68 0.43 11.41 14.64
CA LEU A 68 0.55 12.03 15.95
C LEU A 68 -0.44 13.20 16.07
N MET A 69 -1.24 13.17 17.11
CA MET A 69 -2.12 14.30 17.48
C MET A 69 -1.47 15.11 18.57
N GLY A 70 -1.42 16.42 18.42
CA GLY A 70 -0.74 17.29 19.37
C GLY A 70 -1.24 18.71 19.36
N ASN A 71 -0.50 19.58 20.03
CA ASN A 71 -0.82 21.00 20.17
C ASN A 71 0.36 21.87 19.79
N LYS A 72 0.07 23.02 19.21
CA LYS A 72 1.08 24.03 18.90
C LYS A 72 1.40 24.86 20.14
N GLU A 73 2.71 25.13 20.36
CA GLU A 73 3.19 26.07 21.37
C GLU A 73 2.43 27.39 21.34
N LYS A 74 2.30 28.04 22.48
CA LYS A 74 1.70 29.35 22.70
C LYS A 74 0.19 29.47 22.45
N THR A 75 -0.35 28.75 21.50
CA THR A 75 -1.77 28.89 21.10
C THR A 75 -2.62 27.72 21.56
N GLY A 76 -2.01 26.58 21.91
CA GLY A 76 -2.73 25.33 22.21
C GLY A 76 -3.53 24.79 21.02
N ALA A 77 -3.35 25.34 19.82
CA ALA A 77 -4.09 24.92 18.65
C ALA A 77 -3.80 23.47 18.33
N LYS A 78 -4.85 22.64 18.16
CA LYS A 78 -4.73 21.24 17.75
C LYS A 78 -4.04 21.14 16.41
N ILE A 79 -3.12 20.18 16.30
CA ILE A 79 -2.36 19.87 15.10
C ILE A 79 -2.31 18.35 14.89
N GLU A 80 -2.20 17.96 13.62
CA GLU A 80 -1.87 16.61 13.20
C GLU A 80 -0.48 16.61 12.56
N VAL A 81 0.37 15.69 12.96
CA VAL A 81 1.64 15.39 12.33
C VAL A 81 1.58 13.97 11.79
N PHE A 82 1.89 13.81 10.52
CA PHE A 82 1.96 12.51 9.87
C PHE A 82 3.42 12.21 9.50
N LEU A 83 4.01 11.24 10.18
CA LEU A 83 5.39 10.80 9.98
C LEU A 83 5.50 10.10 8.64
N LEU A 84 6.46 10.51 7.80
CA LEU A 84 6.71 9.91 6.50
C LEU A 84 7.97 9.04 6.51
N ARG A 85 9.08 9.63 6.94
CA ARG A 85 10.39 9.00 6.86
C ARG A 85 11.35 9.61 7.87
N GLU A 86 12.14 8.76 8.51
CA GLU A 86 13.28 9.21 9.31
C GLU A 86 14.44 9.64 8.39
N LEU A 87 14.88 10.89 8.53
CA LEU A 87 15.97 11.46 7.75
C LEU A 87 17.32 11.27 8.42
N ASN A 88 17.36 11.36 9.75
CA ASN A 88 18.58 11.20 10.52
C ASN A 88 18.25 10.68 11.93
N ARG A 89 18.70 9.47 12.22
CA ARG A 89 18.47 8.79 13.51
C ARG A 89 19.13 9.52 14.69
N ASN A 90 20.38 9.95 14.53
CA ASN A 90 21.13 10.56 15.62
C ASN A 90 20.57 11.92 16.02
N GLN A 91 20.05 12.66 15.07
CA GLN A 91 19.42 13.97 15.27
C GLN A 91 17.92 13.89 15.46
N ARG A 92 17.32 12.69 15.35
CA ARG A 92 15.85 12.46 15.38
C ARG A 92 15.11 13.37 14.41
N LEU A 93 15.65 13.51 13.20
CA LEU A 93 15.03 14.29 12.12
C LEU A 93 14.07 13.43 11.32
N TRP A 94 12.89 13.97 11.09
CA TRP A 94 11.82 13.31 10.35
C TRP A 94 11.24 14.22 9.28
N ASP A 95 11.01 13.66 8.10
CA ASP A 95 10.14 14.24 7.08
C ASP A 95 8.70 13.91 7.43
N VAL A 96 7.82 14.91 7.45
CA VAL A 96 6.45 14.77 7.93
C VAL A 96 5.48 15.63 7.11
N LEU A 97 4.21 15.26 7.12
CA LEU A 97 3.12 16.19 6.75
C LEU A 97 2.49 16.75 8.01
N VAL A 98 1.98 17.98 7.91
CA VAL A 98 1.33 18.66 9.03
C VAL A 98 -0.03 19.24 8.63
N ASP A 99 -0.97 19.26 9.56
CA ASP A 99 -2.27 19.88 9.40
C ASP A 99 -2.68 20.62 10.70
N PRO A 100 -3.10 21.92 10.63
CA PRO A 100 -3.17 22.80 9.47
C PRO A 100 -1.79 23.41 9.10
N ALA A 101 -1.32 23.15 7.90
CA ALA A 101 0.04 23.51 7.46
C ALA A 101 0.32 25.03 7.51
N ARG A 102 -0.69 25.87 7.25
CA ARG A 102 -0.53 27.35 7.27
C ARG A 102 -0.16 27.91 8.63
N LYS A 103 -0.51 27.19 9.71
CA LYS A 103 -0.24 27.61 11.10
C LYS A 103 1.06 27.08 11.66
N ILE A 104 1.73 26.15 11.00
CA ILE A 104 2.93 25.47 11.46
C ILE A 104 4.11 25.94 10.63
N ARG A 105 4.99 26.76 11.28
CA ARG A 105 6.13 27.45 10.63
C ARG A 105 7.44 27.03 11.28
N ILE A 106 8.54 27.22 10.58
CA ILE A 106 9.90 27.02 11.09
C ILE A 106 10.06 27.69 12.44
N GLY A 107 10.69 27.00 13.39
CA GLY A 107 10.91 27.45 14.77
C GLY A 107 9.71 27.22 15.71
N ASN A 108 8.56 26.77 15.22
CA ASN A 108 7.46 26.39 16.12
C ASN A 108 7.79 25.09 16.83
N LYS A 109 7.43 25.00 18.12
CA LYS A 109 7.40 23.76 18.87
C LYS A 109 6.02 23.15 18.87
N LEU A 110 5.97 21.84 18.73
CA LEU A 110 4.78 21.00 18.69
C LEU A 110 4.89 20.01 19.87
N TYR A 111 3.80 19.89 20.62
CA TYR A 111 3.73 19.10 21.84
C TYR A 111 2.76 17.95 21.67
N PHE A 112 3.18 16.75 22.11
CA PHE A 112 2.43 15.51 21.98
C PHE A 112 2.36 14.78 23.32
N GLY A 113 1.24 14.06 23.54
CA GLY A 113 0.96 13.39 24.81
C GLY A 113 0.26 14.31 25.81
N GLU A 114 -0.37 13.72 26.84
CA GLU A 114 -1.12 14.49 27.86
C GLU A 114 -0.21 15.40 28.68
N ASP A 115 1.04 14.96 28.93
CA ASP A 115 2.03 15.67 29.75
C ASP A 115 3.12 16.35 28.90
N ASP A 116 2.86 16.67 27.63
CA ASP A 116 3.87 17.18 26.70
C ASP A 116 5.13 16.28 26.67
N SER A 117 4.93 14.97 26.83
CA SER A 117 6.00 13.98 27.00
C SER A 117 6.86 13.80 25.74
N LEU A 118 6.43 14.32 24.61
CA LEU A 118 7.19 14.37 23.37
C LEU A 118 7.05 15.75 22.74
N VAL A 119 8.18 16.36 22.39
CA VAL A 119 8.24 17.69 21.77
C VAL A 119 8.98 17.59 20.44
N ALA A 120 8.52 18.31 19.44
CA ALA A 120 9.22 18.47 18.18
C ALA A 120 9.35 19.94 17.79
N GLU A 121 10.46 20.28 17.15
CA GLU A 121 10.72 21.60 16.58
C GLU A 121 10.65 21.52 15.06
N VAL A 122 9.98 22.48 14.43
CA VAL A 122 9.92 22.61 12.98
C VAL A 122 11.22 23.23 12.48
N ILE A 123 12.02 22.45 11.73
CA ILE A 123 13.35 22.88 11.27
C ILE A 123 13.27 23.44 9.85
N ASP A 124 12.42 22.86 8.98
CA ASP A 124 12.33 23.25 7.57
C ASP A 124 10.94 23.00 6.99
N ASN A 125 10.66 23.67 5.85
CA ASN A 125 9.48 23.45 5.02
C ASN A 125 9.89 22.71 3.74
N THR A 126 9.40 21.50 3.53
CA THR A 126 9.75 20.68 2.35
C THR A 126 8.76 20.85 1.20
N THR A 127 7.47 20.91 1.51
CA THR A 127 6.39 21.15 0.53
C THR A 127 5.30 22.05 1.14
N SER A 128 4.21 22.28 0.43
CA SER A 128 3.06 23.05 0.94
C SER A 128 2.54 22.55 2.28
N ARG A 129 2.56 21.22 2.51
CA ARG A 129 2.18 20.55 3.78
C ARG A 129 3.35 19.85 4.45
N GLY A 130 4.48 19.71 3.78
CA GLY A 130 5.65 19.02 4.27
C GLY A 130 6.50 19.88 5.22
N ARG A 131 7.03 19.23 6.26
CA ARG A 131 7.97 19.84 7.23
C ARG A 131 9.07 18.83 7.54
N THR A 132 10.23 19.37 7.93
CA THR A 132 11.22 18.59 8.68
C THR A 132 11.07 18.91 10.15
N LEU A 133 10.83 17.88 10.94
CA LEU A 133 10.78 17.99 12.41
C LEU A 133 12.04 17.41 13.03
N ARG A 134 12.53 18.06 14.08
CA ARG A 134 13.50 17.52 15.02
C ARG A 134 12.78 17.21 16.33
N PHE A 135 12.75 15.94 16.73
CA PHE A 135 12.22 15.57 18.03
C PHE A 135 13.23 15.86 19.13
N LEU A 136 12.76 16.56 20.15
CA LEU A 136 13.51 16.91 21.36
C LEU A 136 13.10 15.91 22.45
N TYR A 137 13.96 14.96 22.75
CA TYR A 137 13.68 13.90 23.71
C TYR A 137 14.95 13.55 24.49
N ASP A 138 14.86 13.59 25.84
CA ASP A 138 15.95 13.23 26.72
C ASP A 138 15.88 11.74 27.04
N GLY A 139 16.64 10.94 26.30
CA GLY A 139 16.66 9.49 26.42
C GLY A 139 17.33 8.81 25.24
N SER A 140 17.43 7.50 25.30
CA SER A 140 17.95 6.69 24.22
C SER A 140 17.05 6.77 22.99
N TYR A 141 17.57 6.32 21.86
CA TYR A 141 16.77 6.23 20.63
C TYR A 141 15.63 5.21 20.76
N ASP A 142 15.85 4.13 21.49
CA ASP A 142 14.84 3.09 21.66
C ASP A 142 13.67 3.58 22.51
N GLU A 143 13.94 4.29 23.62
CA GLU A 143 12.91 4.96 24.42
C GLU A 143 12.13 6.02 23.61
N PHE A 144 12.82 6.78 22.77
CA PHE A 144 12.17 7.71 21.85
C PHE A 144 11.24 6.98 20.87
N ARG A 145 11.68 5.84 20.30
CA ARG A 145 10.84 5.02 19.41
C ARG A 145 9.63 4.44 20.13
N GLU A 146 9.80 3.95 21.34
CA GLU A 146 8.69 3.47 22.19
C GLU A 146 7.66 4.59 22.42
N LYS A 147 8.12 5.81 22.72
CA LYS A 147 7.23 6.97 22.89
C LYS A 147 6.48 7.33 21.59
N LEU A 148 7.13 7.26 20.45
CA LEU A 148 6.45 7.43 19.15
C LEU A 148 5.37 6.37 18.91
N LEU A 149 5.64 5.12 19.26
CA LEU A 149 4.69 4.01 19.13
C LEU A 149 3.51 4.13 20.10
N GLU A 150 3.75 4.62 21.30
CA GLU A 150 2.73 4.86 22.33
C GLU A 150 1.75 5.97 21.90
N LEU A 151 2.28 7.09 21.40
CA LEU A 151 1.49 8.27 21.04
C LEU A 151 0.90 8.20 19.65
N GLY A 152 1.47 7.34 18.79
CA GLY A 152 1.08 7.21 17.42
C GLY A 152 -0.24 6.47 17.23
N GLN A 153 -1.01 6.91 16.23
CA GLN A 153 -2.24 6.27 15.80
C GLN A 153 -2.03 5.57 14.44
N THR A 154 -2.82 4.51 14.22
CA THR A 154 -2.82 3.81 12.92
C THR A 154 -3.15 4.78 11.78
N PRO A 155 -2.34 4.87 10.75
CA PRO A 155 -2.51 5.83 9.67
C PRO A 155 -3.61 5.41 8.70
N LEU A 156 -4.86 5.29 9.18
CA LEU A 156 -6.00 4.94 8.33
C LEU A 156 -6.15 5.93 7.17
N PRO A 157 -6.53 5.45 5.97
CA PRO A 157 -6.75 6.31 4.82
C PRO A 157 -7.85 7.35 5.07
N LYS A 158 -7.72 8.54 4.48
CA LYS A 158 -8.63 9.68 4.69
C LYS A 158 -10.10 9.46 4.30
N TYR A 159 -10.39 8.45 3.49
CA TYR A 159 -11.77 8.13 3.14
C TYR A 159 -12.51 7.46 4.31
N ILE A 160 -11.79 6.81 5.23
CA ILE A 160 -12.31 6.30 6.50
C ILE A 160 -12.49 7.51 7.43
N LYS A 161 -13.75 7.91 7.62
CA LYS A 161 -14.06 9.13 8.36
C LYS A 161 -14.29 8.92 9.85
N ARG A 162 -14.44 7.67 10.26
CA ARG A 162 -14.51 7.31 11.67
C ARG A 162 -13.15 7.44 12.36
N SER A 163 -13.17 7.57 13.68
CA SER A 163 -11.94 7.48 14.49
C SER A 163 -11.32 6.09 14.40
N GLU A 164 -10.02 6.00 14.68
CA GLU A 164 -9.35 4.72 14.90
C GLU A 164 -10.02 3.96 16.04
N GLU A 165 -10.21 2.67 15.85
CA GLU A 165 -10.69 1.72 16.86
C GLU A 165 -9.58 0.69 17.15
N ASP A 166 -9.59 0.07 18.32
CA ASP A 166 -8.49 -0.82 18.76
C ASP A 166 -8.17 -1.95 17.78
N PHE A 167 -9.19 -2.46 17.09
CA PHE A 167 -8.98 -3.52 16.11
C PHE A 167 -8.22 -3.04 14.85
N ASP A 168 -8.19 -1.74 14.54
CA ASP A 168 -7.51 -1.23 13.36
C ASP A 168 -6.00 -1.48 13.41
N LYS A 169 -5.40 -1.45 14.59
CA LYS A 169 -3.97 -1.77 14.80
C LYS A 169 -3.60 -3.14 14.26
N GLU A 170 -4.49 -4.11 14.41
CA GLU A 170 -4.32 -5.47 13.89
C GLU A 170 -4.87 -5.61 12.46
N ARG A 171 -6.05 -5.04 12.18
CA ARG A 171 -6.74 -5.26 10.90
C ARG A 171 -6.14 -4.48 9.75
N TYR A 172 -5.54 -3.29 10.00
CA TYR A 172 -4.79 -2.53 9.00
C TYR A 172 -3.33 -2.96 8.89
N GLN A 173 -3.09 -4.26 9.07
CA GLN A 173 -1.79 -4.92 9.01
C GLN A 173 -1.94 -6.30 8.37
N THR A 174 -1.01 -6.69 7.48
CA THR A 174 -1.00 -8.07 6.97
C THR A 174 -0.54 -9.04 8.07
N ILE A 175 -0.99 -10.28 8.00
CA ILE A 175 -0.61 -11.31 8.98
C ILE A 175 0.87 -11.75 8.86
N TYR A 176 1.54 -11.31 7.81
CA TYR A 176 2.95 -11.59 7.51
C TYR A 176 3.82 -10.32 7.52
N ALA A 177 3.31 -9.23 8.08
CA ALA A 177 4.08 -7.99 8.22
C ALA A 177 5.30 -8.18 9.13
N LYS A 178 6.49 -7.78 8.66
CA LYS A 178 7.78 -7.95 9.37
C LYS A 178 8.58 -6.65 9.45
N ASN A 179 8.83 -6.02 8.30
CA ASN A 179 9.76 -4.91 8.15
C ASN A 179 9.03 -3.58 8.29
N GLU A 180 9.23 -2.90 9.43
CA GLU A 180 8.61 -1.61 9.71
C GLU A 180 9.16 -0.51 8.80
N GLY A 181 8.28 0.37 8.31
CA GLY A 181 8.65 1.50 7.46
C GLY A 181 7.50 2.04 6.60
N ALA A 182 6.38 1.33 6.53
CA ALA A 182 5.22 1.78 5.75
C ALA A 182 4.29 2.68 6.57
N VAL A 183 3.70 3.65 5.88
CA VAL A 183 2.62 4.50 6.41
C VAL A 183 1.25 4.12 5.83
N ALA A 184 1.20 3.08 5.01
CA ALA A 184 -0.02 2.47 4.53
C ALA A 184 0.17 0.96 4.33
N ALA A 185 -0.87 0.18 4.57
CA ALA A 185 -0.83 -1.27 4.41
C ALA A 185 -0.84 -1.68 2.93
N PRO A 186 -0.16 -2.77 2.54
CA PRO A 186 -0.34 -3.42 1.24
C PRO A 186 -1.68 -4.17 1.24
N THR A 187 -2.75 -3.43 0.91
CA THR A 187 -4.14 -3.78 1.26
C THR A 187 -4.66 -5.09 0.66
N ALA A 188 -4.15 -5.50 -0.51
CA ALA A 188 -4.47 -6.82 -1.07
C ALA A 188 -4.04 -7.98 -0.15
N GLY A 189 -3.00 -7.77 0.65
CA GLY A 189 -2.54 -8.74 1.65
C GLY A 189 -3.45 -8.86 2.87
N LEU A 190 -4.32 -7.88 3.12
CA LEU A 190 -5.24 -7.90 4.26
C LEU A 190 -6.29 -9.01 4.17
N HIS A 191 -6.56 -9.51 2.97
CA HIS A 191 -7.51 -10.59 2.71
C HIS A 191 -7.01 -11.97 3.13
N PHE A 192 -5.70 -12.15 3.34
CA PHE A 192 -5.16 -13.45 3.72
C PHE A 192 -5.35 -13.73 5.21
N SER A 193 -5.93 -14.88 5.52
CA SER A 193 -5.92 -15.49 6.85
C SER A 193 -4.72 -16.44 7.00
N LYS A 194 -4.30 -16.69 8.25
CA LYS A 194 -3.26 -17.73 8.53
C LYS A 194 -3.68 -19.09 8.00
N HIS A 195 -4.98 -19.39 8.10
CA HIS A 195 -5.56 -20.65 7.63
C HIS A 195 -5.45 -20.77 6.10
N LEU A 196 -5.81 -19.72 5.35
CA LEU A 196 -5.72 -19.72 3.88
C LEU A 196 -4.27 -19.87 3.40
N LEU A 197 -3.33 -19.12 3.99
CA LEU A 197 -1.90 -19.27 3.65
C LEU A 197 -1.40 -20.69 3.91
N LYS A 198 -1.81 -21.31 5.03
CA LYS A 198 -1.44 -22.70 5.32
C LYS A 198 -2.02 -23.69 4.32
N LYS A 199 -3.27 -23.50 3.90
CA LYS A 199 -3.89 -24.32 2.84
C LYS A 199 -3.14 -24.20 1.50
N LEU A 200 -2.77 -22.99 1.10
CA LEU A 200 -1.97 -22.75 -0.12
C LEU A 200 -0.63 -23.49 -0.06
N GLN A 201 0.08 -23.40 1.07
CA GLN A 201 1.34 -24.12 1.26
C GLN A 201 1.16 -25.65 1.21
N ILE A 202 0.09 -26.19 1.82
CA ILE A 202 -0.22 -27.63 1.77
C ILE A 202 -0.53 -28.06 0.34
N LYS A 203 -1.17 -27.20 -0.46
CA LYS A 203 -1.43 -27.44 -1.89
C LYS A 203 -0.15 -27.41 -2.74
N GLY A 204 0.98 -26.99 -2.19
CA GLY A 204 2.27 -26.86 -2.89
C GLY A 204 2.52 -25.46 -3.50
N VAL A 205 1.68 -24.47 -3.18
CA VAL A 205 1.92 -23.09 -3.59
C VAL A 205 3.02 -22.48 -2.73
N ASN A 206 4.05 -21.94 -3.37
CA ASN A 206 5.19 -21.33 -2.70
C ASN A 206 4.87 -19.88 -2.30
N LEU A 207 5.39 -19.45 -1.15
CA LEU A 207 5.25 -18.07 -0.68
C LEU A 207 6.63 -17.40 -0.67
N GLY A 208 6.76 -16.29 -1.40
CA GLY A 208 7.94 -15.42 -1.40
C GLY A 208 7.59 -14.04 -0.88
N GLU A 209 8.59 -13.33 -0.37
CA GLU A 209 8.38 -12.01 0.23
C GLU A 209 9.34 -10.99 -0.39
N ILE A 210 8.82 -9.79 -0.61
CA ILE A 210 9.60 -8.58 -0.87
C ILE A 210 9.22 -7.53 0.17
N THR A 211 10.02 -6.48 0.32
CA THR A 211 9.67 -5.32 1.12
C THR A 211 9.55 -4.10 0.23
N LEU A 212 8.36 -3.50 0.16
CA LEU A 212 8.16 -2.17 -0.41
C LEU A 212 7.43 -1.34 0.64
N HIS A 213 8.12 -0.31 1.15
CA HIS A 213 7.55 0.58 2.15
C HIS A 213 6.59 1.56 1.49
N VAL A 214 5.28 1.33 1.70
CA VAL A 214 4.22 2.11 1.06
C VAL A 214 4.14 3.49 1.68
N GLY A 215 4.34 4.51 0.84
CA GLY A 215 4.18 5.92 1.20
C GLY A 215 2.78 6.46 0.92
N LEU A 216 2.55 7.73 1.29
CA LEU A 216 1.27 8.41 1.04
C LEU A 216 1.02 8.70 -0.44
N GLY A 217 2.06 8.85 -1.24
CA GLY A 217 1.96 9.18 -2.66
C GLY A 217 1.17 8.17 -3.48
N THR A 218 1.16 6.90 -3.04
CA THR A 218 0.36 5.84 -3.67
C THR A 218 -1.15 6.15 -3.67
N PHE A 219 -1.62 6.96 -2.74
CA PHE A 219 -3.03 7.37 -2.62
C PHE A 219 -3.30 8.78 -3.12
N SER A 220 -2.27 9.49 -3.59
CA SER A 220 -2.44 10.81 -4.16
C SER A 220 -3.06 10.71 -5.55
N PRO A 221 -4.06 11.55 -5.88
CA PRO A 221 -4.63 11.58 -7.22
C PRO A 221 -3.60 12.06 -8.23
N VAL A 222 -3.69 11.53 -9.45
CA VAL A 222 -2.95 12.09 -10.59
C VAL A 222 -3.61 13.40 -10.99
N GLU A 223 -2.82 14.48 -11.10
CA GLU A 223 -3.32 15.83 -11.37
C GLU A 223 -3.07 16.28 -12.83
N VAL A 224 -2.30 15.50 -13.58
CA VAL A 224 -1.93 15.83 -14.97
C VAL A 224 -2.72 14.99 -15.97
N GLU A 225 -3.27 15.62 -17.01
CA GLU A 225 -4.05 14.90 -18.03
C GLU A 225 -3.18 14.00 -18.91
N ASP A 226 -1.96 14.42 -19.22
CA ASP A 226 -0.98 13.60 -19.91
C ASP A 226 -0.19 12.76 -18.89
N LEU A 227 -0.47 11.46 -18.84
CA LEU A 227 0.12 10.55 -17.87
C LEU A 227 1.65 10.47 -17.94
N SER A 228 2.25 10.73 -19.10
CA SER A 228 3.71 10.72 -19.24
C SER A 228 4.41 11.85 -18.44
N LYS A 229 3.66 12.85 -18.01
CA LYS A 229 4.14 13.96 -17.19
C LYS A 229 3.96 13.75 -15.68
N HIS A 230 3.24 12.68 -15.29
CA HIS A 230 3.10 12.37 -13.87
C HIS A 230 4.41 11.86 -13.27
N LYS A 231 4.77 12.42 -12.13
CA LYS A 231 5.94 11.96 -11.35
C LYS A 231 5.45 11.15 -10.18
N MET A 232 5.76 9.85 -10.22
CA MET A 232 5.46 8.93 -9.12
C MET A 232 6.37 9.21 -7.94
N ASP A 233 5.82 9.22 -6.73
CA ASP A 233 6.61 9.31 -5.51
C ASP A 233 7.50 8.07 -5.37
N SER A 234 8.70 8.30 -4.84
CA SER A 234 9.66 7.23 -4.59
C SER A 234 9.31 6.46 -3.33
N GLU A 235 9.42 5.14 -3.40
CA GLU A 235 9.24 4.23 -2.27
C GLU A 235 10.44 3.28 -2.18
N GLU A 236 10.85 2.96 -0.95
CA GLU A 236 11.96 2.05 -0.71
C GLU A 236 11.55 0.61 -1.02
N LEU A 237 12.36 -0.07 -1.83
CA LEU A 237 12.15 -1.44 -2.28
C LEU A 237 13.35 -2.30 -1.96
N ILE A 238 13.09 -3.48 -1.38
CA ILE A 238 14.08 -4.52 -1.12
C ILE A 238 13.55 -5.83 -1.69
N ILE A 239 14.33 -6.43 -2.57
CA ILE A 239 14.13 -7.78 -3.12
C ILE A 239 15.43 -8.55 -2.87
N ASP A 240 15.37 -9.54 -2.00
CA ASP A 240 16.53 -10.37 -1.67
C ASP A 240 16.69 -11.58 -2.59
N GLY A 241 17.78 -12.32 -2.37
CA GLY A 241 18.12 -13.50 -3.18
C GLY A 241 17.09 -14.62 -3.10
N ASP A 242 16.40 -14.79 -1.97
CA ASP A 242 15.42 -15.87 -1.79
C ASP A 242 14.19 -15.62 -2.67
N ALA A 243 13.67 -14.39 -2.66
CA ALA A 243 12.57 -13.98 -3.54
C ALA A 243 12.95 -14.11 -5.02
N VAL A 244 14.17 -13.68 -5.38
CA VAL A 244 14.70 -13.80 -6.75
C VAL A 244 14.77 -15.26 -7.20
N ASN A 245 15.37 -16.12 -6.38
CA ASN A 245 15.50 -17.54 -6.69
C ASN A 245 14.14 -18.21 -6.84
N LEU A 246 13.19 -17.92 -5.93
CA LEU A 246 11.83 -18.45 -6.01
C LEU A 246 11.15 -18.05 -7.31
N VAL A 247 11.10 -16.76 -7.62
CA VAL A 247 10.43 -16.23 -8.82
C VAL A 247 11.04 -16.82 -10.10
N ASN A 248 12.37 -16.79 -10.21
CA ASN A 248 13.05 -17.26 -11.41
C ASN A 248 12.88 -18.78 -11.60
N ASN A 249 12.91 -19.58 -10.52
CA ASN A 249 12.66 -21.02 -10.58
C ASN A 249 11.20 -21.33 -10.94
N THR A 250 10.23 -20.60 -10.39
CA THR A 250 8.81 -20.74 -10.75
C THR A 250 8.60 -20.53 -12.25
N LYS A 251 9.16 -19.44 -12.80
CA LYS A 251 9.07 -19.16 -14.24
C LYS A 251 9.81 -20.20 -15.10
N LYS A 252 11.00 -20.64 -14.68
CA LYS A 252 11.77 -21.70 -15.38
C LYS A 252 10.96 -23.00 -15.47
N ASN A 253 10.20 -23.33 -14.43
CA ASN A 253 9.35 -24.52 -14.37
C ASN A 253 7.99 -24.31 -15.06
N LYS A 254 7.73 -23.15 -15.68
CA LYS A 254 6.47 -22.78 -16.34
C LYS A 254 5.28 -22.76 -15.38
N ASN A 255 5.51 -22.56 -14.10
CA ASN A 255 4.51 -22.29 -13.10
C ASN A 255 4.18 -20.80 -13.06
N LYS A 256 3.05 -20.44 -12.43
CA LYS A 256 2.55 -19.07 -12.35
C LYS A 256 3.15 -18.31 -11.19
N VAL A 257 3.52 -17.06 -11.43
CA VAL A 257 3.88 -16.09 -10.40
C VAL A 257 2.68 -15.15 -10.19
N CYS A 258 2.14 -15.13 -8.99
CA CYS A 258 1.07 -14.23 -8.58
C CYS A 258 1.63 -13.08 -7.74
N ALA A 259 1.44 -11.85 -8.20
CA ALA A 259 1.73 -10.66 -7.41
C ALA A 259 0.54 -10.37 -6.47
N VAL A 260 0.79 -10.35 -5.16
CA VAL A 260 -0.20 -9.98 -4.16
C VAL A 260 -0.09 -8.49 -3.85
N GLY A 261 -0.88 -7.71 -4.55
CA GLY A 261 -0.91 -6.26 -4.49
C GLY A 261 -0.16 -5.54 -5.61
N THR A 262 -0.64 -4.35 -5.91
CA THR A 262 0.00 -3.45 -6.90
C THR A 262 1.42 -3.05 -6.47
N THR A 263 1.71 -3.02 -5.17
CA THR A 263 3.06 -2.76 -4.64
C THR A 263 4.03 -3.86 -5.01
N VAL A 264 3.62 -5.13 -4.93
CA VAL A 264 4.43 -6.27 -5.36
C VAL A 264 4.63 -6.22 -6.86
N MET A 265 3.57 -6.00 -7.65
CA MET A 265 3.67 -5.88 -9.10
C MET A 265 4.69 -4.80 -9.49
N ARG A 266 4.61 -3.63 -8.88
CA ARG A 266 5.57 -2.53 -9.12
C ARG A 266 6.99 -2.90 -8.72
N GLY A 267 7.15 -3.59 -7.60
CA GLY A 267 8.46 -4.06 -7.12
C GLY A 267 9.10 -5.03 -8.11
N LEU A 268 8.37 -6.06 -8.54
CA LEU A 268 8.85 -7.06 -9.50
C LEU A 268 9.26 -6.41 -10.82
N GLU A 269 8.42 -5.51 -11.36
CA GLU A 269 8.70 -4.82 -12.62
C GLU A 269 9.79 -3.74 -12.50
N THR A 270 10.16 -3.32 -11.29
CA THR A 270 11.29 -2.42 -11.06
C THR A 270 12.63 -3.13 -11.25
N SER A 271 12.72 -4.41 -10.85
CA SER A 271 13.98 -5.17 -10.81
C SER A 271 14.11 -6.21 -11.90
N VAL A 272 13.25 -6.16 -12.92
CA VAL A 272 13.34 -7.10 -14.06
C VAL A 272 14.50 -6.75 -14.97
N SER A 273 15.27 -7.77 -15.36
CA SER A 273 16.33 -7.67 -16.37
C SER A 273 15.76 -7.58 -17.80
N SER A 274 16.58 -7.21 -18.75
CA SER A 274 16.24 -7.25 -20.19
C SER A 274 15.91 -8.66 -20.70
N MET A 275 16.36 -9.69 -19.97
CA MET A 275 16.07 -11.11 -20.28
C MET A 275 14.77 -11.62 -19.61
N GLY A 276 14.04 -10.77 -18.90
CA GLY A 276 12.80 -11.15 -18.21
C GLY A 276 13.01 -11.94 -16.91
N THR A 277 14.20 -11.89 -16.33
CA THR A 277 14.51 -12.49 -15.02
C THR A 277 14.47 -11.42 -13.93
N LEU A 278 14.07 -11.80 -12.72
CA LEU A 278 14.14 -10.95 -11.55
C LEU A 278 15.58 -10.87 -11.03
N ASN A 279 16.01 -9.70 -10.59
CA ASN A 279 17.31 -9.46 -9.94
C ASN A 279 17.14 -9.02 -8.48
N PRO A 280 18.13 -9.23 -7.61
CA PRO A 280 18.15 -8.59 -6.29
C PRO A 280 18.09 -7.06 -6.42
N TYR A 281 17.41 -6.42 -5.49
CA TYR A 281 17.26 -4.96 -5.52
C TYR A 281 17.24 -4.39 -4.10
N ARG A 282 17.93 -3.28 -3.91
CA ARG A 282 17.83 -2.46 -2.70
C ARG A 282 17.98 -1.00 -3.09
N GLY A 283 16.90 -0.25 -2.97
CA GLY A 283 16.90 1.17 -3.36
C GLY A 283 15.50 1.73 -3.46
N TRP A 284 15.38 2.84 -4.17
CA TRP A 284 14.14 3.57 -4.34
C TRP A 284 13.50 3.29 -5.70
N THR A 285 12.21 2.97 -5.72
CA THR A 285 11.45 2.85 -6.97
C THR A 285 10.49 4.03 -7.13
N HIS A 286 10.48 4.62 -8.30
CA HIS A 286 9.52 5.63 -8.76
C HIS A 286 8.78 5.15 -10.01
N LYS A 287 8.75 3.83 -10.20
CA LYS A 287 8.16 3.23 -11.39
C LYS A 287 6.66 3.50 -11.45
N PHE A 288 6.22 4.16 -12.50
CA PHE A 288 4.84 4.40 -12.84
C PHE A 288 4.44 3.49 -13.99
N ILE A 289 3.41 2.66 -13.79
CA ILE A 289 2.92 1.69 -14.77
C ILE A 289 1.52 2.11 -15.22
N PHE A 290 1.39 2.35 -16.52
CA PHE A 290 0.12 2.66 -17.18
C PHE A 290 0.14 2.13 -18.62
N PRO A 291 -1.01 1.94 -19.29
CA PRO A 291 -1.04 1.41 -20.65
C PRO A 291 -0.41 2.35 -21.70
N PRO A 292 0.28 1.81 -22.73
CA PRO A 292 0.60 0.39 -22.88
C PRO A 292 1.84 -0.01 -22.07
N TYR A 293 1.77 -1.12 -21.35
CA TYR A 293 2.88 -1.69 -20.60
C TYR A 293 2.90 -3.20 -20.75
N LYS A 294 4.09 -3.79 -20.99
CA LYS A 294 4.27 -5.25 -21.07
C LYS A 294 4.90 -5.74 -19.77
N PHE A 295 4.16 -6.50 -19.02
CA PHE A 295 4.65 -7.14 -17.80
C PHE A 295 5.55 -8.34 -18.11
N SER A 296 6.58 -8.54 -17.30
CA SER A 296 7.63 -9.53 -17.55
C SER A 296 7.64 -10.66 -16.52
N ILE A 297 7.22 -10.41 -15.28
CA ILE A 297 7.38 -11.36 -14.18
C ILE A 297 6.07 -12.02 -13.79
N ALA A 298 5.09 -11.25 -13.33
CA ALA A 298 3.86 -11.80 -12.80
C ALA A 298 2.88 -12.23 -13.89
N ASP A 299 2.30 -13.42 -13.72
CA ASP A 299 1.30 -14.01 -14.60
C ASP A 299 -0.12 -13.67 -14.12
N SER A 300 -0.29 -13.38 -12.83
CA SER A 300 -1.55 -13.00 -12.20
C SER A 300 -1.36 -11.93 -11.12
N LEU A 301 -2.44 -11.23 -10.80
CA LEU A 301 -2.45 -10.14 -9.84
C LEU A 301 -3.66 -10.26 -8.91
N ILE A 302 -3.42 -10.23 -7.60
CA ILE A 302 -4.44 -10.01 -6.58
C ILE A 302 -4.38 -8.54 -6.17
N THR A 303 -5.51 -7.83 -6.18
CA THR A 303 -5.58 -6.42 -5.82
C THR A 303 -6.95 -6.05 -5.24
N ASN A 304 -7.07 -4.87 -4.64
CA ASN A 304 -8.35 -4.28 -4.26
C ASN A 304 -8.97 -3.52 -5.44
N PHE A 305 -10.22 -3.07 -5.29
CA PHE A 305 -10.81 -2.08 -6.19
C PHE A 305 -10.27 -0.69 -5.88
N HIS A 306 -9.88 0.06 -6.90
CA HIS A 306 -9.17 1.33 -6.79
C HIS A 306 -10.04 2.52 -7.19
N MET A 307 -9.69 3.69 -6.67
CA MET A 307 -10.37 4.96 -6.98
C MET A 307 -10.21 5.36 -8.44
N PRO A 308 -11.19 6.07 -9.01
CA PRO A 308 -11.03 6.72 -10.31
C PRO A 308 -9.78 7.60 -10.34
N LYS A 309 -9.12 7.65 -11.50
CA LYS A 309 -7.93 8.48 -11.74
C LYS A 309 -6.70 8.17 -10.85
N SER A 310 -6.68 7.02 -10.17
CA SER A 310 -5.53 6.60 -9.36
C SER A 310 -4.47 5.90 -10.21
N THR A 311 -3.21 6.03 -9.81
CA THR A 311 -2.09 5.28 -10.42
C THR A 311 -2.28 3.77 -10.34
N LEU A 312 -2.99 3.29 -9.32
CA LEU A 312 -3.29 1.88 -9.10
C LEU A 312 -4.30 1.36 -10.14
N LEU A 313 -5.36 2.13 -10.44
CA LEU A 313 -6.31 1.80 -11.49
C LEU A 313 -5.63 1.71 -12.86
N MET A 314 -4.68 2.60 -13.12
CA MET A 314 -3.90 2.60 -14.36
C MET A 314 -3.03 1.35 -14.49
N MET A 315 -2.41 0.88 -13.41
CA MET A 315 -1.66 -0.37 -13.39
C MET A 315 -2.56 -1.58 -13.66
N VAL A 316 -3.72 -1.66 -13.03
CA VAL A 316 -4.71 -2.71 -13.28
C VAL A 316 -5.14 -2.70 -14.75
N SER A 317 -5.43 -1.53 -15.29
CA SER A 317 -5.76 -1.34 -16.70
C SER A 317 -4.63 -1.80 -17.65
N ALA A 318 -3.39 -1.51 -17.29
CA ALA A 318 -2.23 -1.98 -18.07
C ALA A 318 -2.10 -3.51 -18.04
N PHE A 319 -2.52 -4.17 -16.94
CA PHE A 319 -2.41 -5.60 -16.77
C PHE A 319 -3.55 -6.41 -17.40
N CYS A 320 -4.80 -5.94 -17.30
CA CYS A 320 -5.96 -6.69 -17.82
C CYS A 320 -6.57 -6.13 -19.12
N GLY A 321 -6.06 -5.00 -19.61
CA GLY A 321 -6.68 -4.28 -20.73
C GLY A 321 -7.68 -3.23 -20.23
N HIS A 322 -7.69 -2.07 -20.90
CA HIS A 322 -8.49 -0.92 -20.47
C HIS A 322 -10.00 -1.21 -20.51
N ASP A 323 -10.50 -1.71 -21.63
CA ASP A 323 -11.94 -1.88 -21.83
C ASP A 323 -12.51 -2.96 -20.91
N PHE A 324 -11.80 -4.07 -20.77
CA PHE A 324 -12.19 -5.15 -19.86
C PHE A 324 -12.12 -4.71 -18.37
N MET A 325 -11.13 -3.91 -18.02
CA MET A 325 -11.06 -3.32 -16.69
C MET A 325 -12.25 -2.40 -16.41
N MET A 326 -12.63 -1.53 -17.36
CA MET A 326 -13.77 -0.64 -17.22
C MET A 326 -15.07 -1.42 -17.04
N GLU A 327 -15.31 -2.45 -17.89
CA GLU A 327 -16.44 -3.36 -17.74
C GLU A 327 -16.49 -4.02 -16.36
N ALA A 328 -15.35 -4.53 -15.86
CA ALA A 328 -15.27 -5.16 -14.55
C ALA A 328 -15.62 -4.18 -13.42
N TYR A 329 -15.22 -2.91 -13.52
CA TYR A 329 -15.55 -1.90 -12.53
C TYR A 329 -17.02 -1.47 -12.58
N GLU A 330 -17.64 -1.40 -13.76
CA GLU A 330 -19.08 -1.20 -13.90
C GLU A 330 -19.88 -2.34 -13.27
N VAL A 331 -19.45 -3.60 -13.53
CA VAL A 331 -20.03 -4.79 -12.89
C VAL A 331 -19.84 -4.73 -11.38
N ALA A 332 -18.67 -4.33 -10.88
CA ALA A 332 -18.39 -4.22 -9.45
C ALA A 332 -19.32 -3.22 -8.76
N VAL A 333 -19.55 -2.06 -9.36
CA VAL A 333 -20.48 -1.03 -8.83
C VAL A 333 -21.92 -1.58 -8.84
N LYS A 334 -22.38 -2.18 -9.94
CA LYS A 334 -23.71 -2.78 -10.07
C LYS A 334 -23.96 -3.88 -9.04
N GLU A 335 -22.99 -4.76 -8.87
CA GLU A 335 -23.02 -5.89 -7.92
C GLU A 335 -22.69 -5.47 -6.49
N LYS A 336 -22.51 -4.16 -6.22
CA LYS A 336 -22.23 -3.60 -4.89
C LYS A 336 -21.02 -4.22 -4.22
N TYR A 337 -19.91 -4.38 -4.93
CA TYR A 337 -18.63 -4.66 -4.33
C TYR A 337 -18.20 -3.50 -3.45
N ARG A 338 -17.46 -3.80 -2.41
CA ARG A 338 -16.87 -2.79 -1.53
C ARG A 338 -15.52 -2.37 -2.08
N PHE A 339 -15.26 -1.08 -2.04
CA PHE A 339 -14.09 -0.49 -2.67
C PHE A 339 -13.03 -0.07 -1.66
N TYR A 340 -11.80 0.00 -2.11
CA TYR A 340 -10.62 0.56 -1.48
C TYR A 340 -10.02 -0.35 -0.40
N SER A 341 -9.33 0.21 0.65
CA SER A 341 -8.42 -0.54 1.53
C SER A 341 -9.06 -1.68 2.31
N TYR A 342 -10.26 -1.47 2.84
CA TYR A 342 -11.05 -2.48 3.56
C TYR A 342 -12.15 -3.14 2.69
N GLY A 343 -12.13 -2.83 1.41
CA GLY A 343 -13.09 -3.38 0.45
C GLY A 343 -12.83 -4.82 0.07
N ASP A 344 -13.39 -5.20 -1.07
CA ASP A 344 -13.28 -6.54 -1.65
C ASP A 344 -12.06 -6.64 -2.57
N ALA A 345 -11.81 -7.83 -3.10
CA ALA A 345 -10.63 -8.13 -3.89
C ALA A 345 -10.96 -8.48 -5.34
N MET A 346 -9.96 -8.33 -6.20
CA MET A 346 -9.92 -8.84 -7.57
C MET A 346 -8.76 -9.83 -7.71
N LEU A 347 -8.97 -10.92 -8.45
CA LEU A 347 -7.94 -11.80 -8.99
C LEU A 347 -7.95 -11.67 -10.51
N ILE A 348 -6.84 -11.27 -11.09
CA ILE A 348 -6.67 -11.11 -12.55
C ILE A 348 -5.72 -12.21 -13.03
N LEU A 349 -6.25 -13.11 -13.88
CA LEU A 349 -5.57 -14.30 -14.39
C LEU A 349 -5.11 -14.09 -15.84
#